data_e8192d81da98ef99e3a46b7cb2c0e06d
#
_entry.id   e8192d81da98ef99e3a46b7cb2c0e06d
#
_cell.length_a   1.000
_cell.length_b   1.000
_cell.length_c   1.000
_cell.angle_alpha   90.00
_cell.angle_beta   90.00
_cell.angle_gamma   90.00
#
_symmetry.space_group_name_H-M   'P 1'
#
loop_
_entity.id
_entity.type
_entity.pdbx_description
1 polymer ?
#
loop_
_entity_poly.entity_id
_entity_poly.type
_entity_poly.pdbx_seq_one_letter_code
_entity_poly.pdbx_strand_id
1 'polypeptide(L)'
;MFDRSAAYYDRVNTVICLGMDVRWRRWAARRALASAPARRPTARGRDTSLGLRVLDAFGGTGLVALELARRGARVTLADISPGMMRIARRRAERRGLSLDIVAADLTAHAAAELPGAPFDAITVSFGLRYVDDPAGLLRGLGAALAPQGEIVVLEAVVPCGGVVAALAGAYFFEVAPRVGALLAGRGELYAQLTSTVRALGGAGDVLAHVRAAGLLPQEQRLFAGGVVAGVVARRPSGMVSSPAST
;
A
#
# COMPACT_ATOMS: atom_id res chain seq x y z
N MET A 1 -1.19 -8.48 16.81
CA MET A 1 -2.65 -8.53 16.57
C MET A 1 -2.98 -9.26 15.26
N PHE A 2 -2.35 -8.95 14.15
CA PHE A 2 -2.63 -9.51 12.82
C PHE A 2 -2.26 -11.00 12.65
N ASP A 3 -1.29 -11.54 13.40
CA ASP A 3 -0.84 -12.94 13.28
C ASP A 3 -1.93 -13.99 13.49
N ARG A 4 -2.86 -13.77 14.42
CA ARG A 4 -3.94 -14.72 14.75
C ARG A 4 -5.11 -14.69 13.77
N SER A 5 -5.28 -13.61 13.01
CA SER A 5 -6.41 -13.41 12.08
C SER A 5 -6.01 -13.51 10.61
N ALA A 6 -4.72 -13.63 10.31
CA ALA A 6 -4.19 -13.58 8.96
C ALA A 6 -4.85 -14.56 7.98
N ALA A 7 -5.26 -15.76 8.44
CA ALA A 7 -5.86 -16.77 7.57
C ALA A 7 -7.25 -16.39 7.02
N TYR A 8 -8.04 -15.63 7.80
CA TYR A 8 -9.41 -15.21 7.44
C TYR A 8 -9.47 -13.76 6.98
N TYR A 9 -8.45 -12.98 7.30
CA TYR A 9 -8.39 -11.53 7.11
C TYR A 9 -8.78 -11.12 5.68
N ASP A 10 -8.15 -11.70 4.67
CA ASP A 10 -8.40 -11.32 3.28
C ASP A 10 -9.80 -11.68 2.79
N ARG A 11 -10.31 -12.86 3.18
CA ARG A 11 -11.66 -13.29 2.77
C ARG A 11 -12.72 -12.36 3.33
N VAL A 12 -12.62 -12.05 4.62
CA VAL A 12 -13.57 -11.15 5.27
C VAL A 12 -13.45 -9.75 4.70
N ASN A 13 -12.23 -9.23 4.50
CA ASN A 13 -12.03 -7.95 3.82
C ASN A 13 -12.66 -7.92 2.42
N THR A 14 -12.47 -8.97 1.63
CA THR A 14 -13.08 -9.04 0.29
C THR A 14 -14.61 -9.02 0.36
N VAL A 15 -15.21 -9.71 1.34
CA VAL A 15 -16.67 -9.70 1.52
C VAL A 15 -17.16 -8.31 1.93
N ILE A 16 -16.56 -7.68 2.95
CA ILE A 16 -16.98 -6.34 3.41
C ILE A 16 -16.67 -5.25 2.37
N CYS A 17 -15.69 -5.44 1.50
CA CYS A 17 -15.39 -4.56 0.37
C CYS A 17 -16.21 -4.92 -0.89
N LEU A 18 -17.14 -5.87 -0.82
CA LEU A 18 -17.94 -6.36 -1.95
C LEU A 18 -17.09 -6.74 -3.17
N GLY A 19 -15.88 -7.30 -2.93
CA GLY A 19 -14.90 -7.68 -3.96
C GLY A 19 -14.18 -6.52 -4.65
N MET A 20 -14.49 -5.26 -4.30
CA MET A 20 -13.86 -4.07 -4.92
C MET A 20 -12.38 -3.93 -4.57
N ASP A 21 -11.94 -4.44 -3.41
CA ASP A 21 -10.55 -4.42 -2.95
C ASP A 21 -9.57 -5.01 -3.97
N VAL A 22 -9.97 -6.02 -4.73
CA VAL A 22 -9.16 -6.61 -5.80
C VAL A 22 -8.90 -5.59 -6.92
N ARG A 23 -9.91 -4.77 -7.28
CA ARG A 23 -9.78 -3.74 -8.32
C ARG A 23 -8.86 -2.61 -7.85
N TRP A 24 -8.95 -2.21 -6.58
CA TRP A 24 -8.12 -1.15 -6.01
C TRP A 24 -6.64 -1.57 -5.96
N ARG A 25 -6.35 -2.79 -5.46
CA ARG A 25 -4.98 -3.33 -5.44
C ARG A 25 -4.39 -3.50 -6.85
N ARG A 26 -5.20 -3.94 -7.81
CA ARG A 26 -4.78 -4.00 -9.22
C ARG A 26 -4.48 -2.61 -9.79
N TRP A 27 -5.23 -1.60 -9.39
CA TRP A 27 -4.95 -0.21 -9.76
C TRP A 27 -3.62 0.23 -9.17
N ALA A 28 -3.38 0.03 -7.87
CA ALA A 28 -2.13 0.39 -7.21
C ALA A 28 -0.92 -0.29 -7.88
N ALA A 29 -1.00 -1.59 -8.13
CA ALA A 29 0.06 -2.34 -8.81
C ALA A 29 0.32 -1.83 -10.24
N ARG A 30 -0.74 -1.52 -11.03
CA ARG A 30 -0.57 -0.95 -12.38
C ARG A 30 0.08 0.43 -12.33
N ARG A 31 -0.32 1.27 -11.37
CA ARG A 31 0.27 2.62 -11.24
C ARG A 31 1.74 2.55 -10.86
N ALA A 32 2.10 1.70 -9.90
CA ALA A 32 3.50 1.48 -9.52
C ALA A 32 4.38 1.01 -10.70
N LEU A 33 3.83 0.21 -11.60
CA LEU A 33 4.56 -0.27 -12.78
C LEU A 33 4.59 0.75 -13.93
N ALA A 34 3.60 1.64 -14.02
CA ALA A 34 3.56 2.69 -15.03
C ALA A 34 4.53 3.84 -14.73
N SER A 35 4.99 3.96 -13.49
CA SER A 35 5.87 5.00 -12.98
C SER A 35 7.33 4.84 -13.40
N ALA A 36 7.66 3.71 -14.03
CA ALA A 36 9.01 3.49 -14.51
C ALA A 36 9.39 4.59 -15.52
N PRO A 37 10.51 5.30 -15.30
CA PRO A 37 11.09 6.10 -16.38
C PRO A 37 11.23 5.17 -17.58
N ALA A 38 10.80 5.63 -18.75
CA ALA A 38 10.88 4.85 -19.99
C ALA A 38 12.32 4.32 -20.16
N ARG A 39 12.63 3.19 -19.52
CA ARG A 39 13.84 2.46 -19.82
C ARG A 39 13.69 2.02 -21.26
N ARG A 40 14.66 2.44 -22.10
CA ARG A 40 14.75 2.16 -23.53
C ARG A 40 14.09 0.83 -23.87
N PRO A 41 13.23 0.79 -24.91
CA PRO A 41 12.67 -0.47 -25.38
C PRO A 41 13.82 -1.43 -25.59
N THR A 42 13.83 -2.54 -24.88
CA THR A 42 14.73 -3.62 -25.25
C THR A 42 14.29 -4.06 -26.65
N ALA A 43 15.25 -4.32 -27.55
CA ALA A 43 15.04 -4.60 -28.99
C ALA A 43 14.05 -5.76 -29.31
N ARG A 44 13.28 -6.24 -28.36
CA ARG A 44 12.33 -7.36 -28.45
C ARG A 44 10.89 -7.06 -28.06
N GLY A 45 10.47 -5.79 -27.95
CA GLY A 45 9.05 -5.44 -27.76
C GLY A 45 8.37 -6.04 -26.52
N ARG A 46 9.13 -6.42 -25.48
CA ARG A 46 8.59 -7.01 -24.24
C ARG A 46 8.22 -5.94 -23.25
N ASP A 47 7.16 -6.22 -22.50
CA ASP A 47 6.60 -5.43 -21.41
C ASP A 47 7.70 -4.72 -20.59
N THR A 48 7.65 -3.38 -20.53
CA THR A 48 8.63 -2.51 -19.88
C THR A 48 8.70 -2.68 -18.37
N SER A 49 7.76 -3.42 -17.77
CA SER A 49 7.70 -3.71 -16.34
C SER A 49 8.69 -4.78 -15.86
N LEU A 50 9.33 -5.52 -16.81
CA LEU A 50 10.28 -6.58 -16.48
C LEU A 50 11.54 -6.01 -15.82
N GLY A 51 11.71 -6.36 -14.53
CA GLY A 51 12.91 -6.04 -13.77
C GLY A 51 12.83 -4.74 -12.95
N LEU A 52 11.69 -4.04 -12.91
CA LEU A 52 11.48 -2.94 -11.97
C LEU A 52 11.61 -3.43 -10.53
N ARG A 53 12.34 -2.67 -9.71
CA ARG A 53 12.47 -2.93 -8.28
C ARG A 53 11.35 -2.19 -7.56
N VAL A 54 10.46 -2.95 -6.94
CA VAL A 54 9.29 -2.38 -6.27
C VAL A 54 9.27 -2.84 -4.81
N LEU A 55 9.13 -1.90 -3.89
CA LEU A 55 8.84 -2.18 -2.49
C LEU A 55 7.32 -2.20 -2.28
N ASP A 56 6.79 -3.30 -1.74
CA ASP A 56 5.45 -3.34 -1.18
C ASP A 56 5.56 -3.17 0.33
N ALA A 57 5.45 -1.93 0.79
CA ALA A 57 5.55 -1.54 2.19
C ALA A 57 4.23 -1.84 2.90
N PHE A 58 4.29 -2.44 4.10
CA PHE A 58 3.13 -3.00 4.80
C PHE A 58 2.42 -4.06 3.93
N GLY A 59 3.22 -4.90 3.25
CA GLY A 59 2.74 -5.83 2.23
C GLY A 59 1.80 -6.91 2.73
N GLY A 60 1.76 -7.18 4.04
CA GLY A 60 0.81 -8.08 4.67
C GLY A 60 0.84 -9.49 4.06
N THR A 61 -0.31 -9.95 3.61
CA THR A 61 -0.47 -11.27 2.97
C THR A 61 -0.01 -11.32 1.50
N GLY A 62 0.61 -10.24 1.00
CA GLY A 62 1.27 -10.15 -0.30
C GLY A 62 0.34 -9.95 -1.50
N LEU A 63 -0.89 -9.46 -1.32
CA LEU A 63 -1.84 -9.37 -2.43
C LEU A 63 -1.40 -8.38 -3.52
N VAL A 64 -0.77 -7.25 -3.15
CA VAL A 64 -0.21 -6.28 -4.09
C VAL A 64 1.13 -6.80 -4.63
N ALA A 65 2.01 -7.29 -3.76
CA ALA A 65 3.31 -7.87 -4.12
C ALA A 65 3.17 -8.98 -5.18
N LEU A 66 2.20 -9.88 -5.02
CA LEU A 66 1.93 -10.97 -5.97
C LEU A 66 1.42 -10.45 -7.33
N GLU A 67 0.62 -9.39 -7.34
CA GLU A 67 0.15 -8.77 -8.58
C GLU A 67 1.30 -8.06 -9.32
N LEU A 68 2.22 -7.42 -8.59
CA LEU A 68 3.45 -6.81 -9.12
C LEU A 68 4.39 -7.87 -9.70
N ALA A 69 4.69 -8.93 -8.94
CA ALA A 69 5.57 -10.01 -9.36
C ALA A 69 5.02 -10.76 -10.59
N ARG A 70 3.69 -11.02 -10.63
CA ARG A 70 3.03 -11.61 -11.78
C ARG A 70 3.20 -10.79 -13.07
N ARG A 71 3.42 -9.49 -12.94
CA ARG A 71 3.68 -8.56 -14.05
C ARG A 71 5.17 -8.34 -14.33
N GLY A 72 6.05 -9.12 -13.69
CA GLY A 72 7.49 -9.15 -13.97
C GLY A 72 8.34 -8.18 -13.16
N ALA A 73 7.78 -7.53 -12.11
CA ALA A 73 8.58 -6.74 -11.18
C ALA A 73 9.43 -7.64 -10.27
N ARG A 74 10.57 -7.13 -9.82
CA ARG A 74 11.33 -7.64 -8.69
C ARG A 74 10.78 -6.99 -7.43
N VAL A 75 10.15 -7.77 -6.56
CA VAL A 75 9.37 -7.24 -5.45
C VAL A 75 10.01 -7.58 -4.13
N THR A 76 10.31 -6.55 -3.34
CA THR A 76 10.59 -6.65 -1.91
C THR A 76 9.29 -6.38 -1.16
N LEU A 77 8.81 -7.36 -0.39
CA LEU A 77 7.69 -7.21 0.52
C LEU A 77 8.22 -6.99 1.92
N ALA A 78 7.91 -5.86 2.53
CA ALA A 78 8.27 -5.56 3.91
C ALA A 78 7.03 -5.48 4.80
N ASP A 79 7.04 -6.22 5.91
CA ASP A 79 5.97 -6.21 6.90
C ASP A 79 6.54 -6.57 8.28
N ILE A 80 5.87 -6.15 9.35
CA ILE A 80 6.27 -6.48 10.73
C ILE A 80 5.66 -7.79 11.21
N SER A 81 4.59 -8.30 10.58
CA SER A 81 3.82 -9.46 11.03
C SER A 81 4.35 -10.77 10.42
N PRO A 82 4.98 -11.66 11.22
CA PRO A 82 5.44 -12.98 10.74
C PRO A 82 4.30 -13.83 10.19
N GLY A 83 3.08 -13.74 10.77
CA GLY A 83 1.91 -14.48 10.30
C GLY A 83 1.47 -14.08 8.90
N MET A 84 1.44 -12.78 8.61
CA MET A 84 1.13 -12.24 7.29
C MET A 84 2.18 -12.66 6.26
N MET A 85 3.46 -12.54 6.59
CA MET A 85 4.57 -12.92 5.72
C MET A 85 4.58 -14.43 5.39
N ARG A 86 4.24 -15.30 6.34
CA ARG A 86 4.08 -16.74 6.07
C ARG A 86 3.01 -17.00 5.01
N ILE A 87 1.90 -16.26 5.04
CA ILE A 87 0.83 -16.38 4.03
C ILE A 87 1.33 -15.86 2.68
N ALA A 88 2.01 -14.71 2.64
CA ALA A 88 2.58 -14.16 1.43
C ALA A 88 3.53 -15.16 0.76
N ARG A 89 4.45 -15.78 1.53
CA ARG A 89 5.39 -16.79 1.05
C ARG A 89 4.69 -18.00 0.44
N ARG A 90 3.75 -18.61 1.17
CA ARG A 90 2.97 -19.75 0.67
C ARG A 90 2.18 -19.42 -0.60
N ARG A 91 1.69 -18.20 -0.74
CA ARG A 91 0.98 -17.74 -1.94
C ARG A 91 1.90 -17.55 -3.13
N ALA A 92 3.11 -17.01 -2.91
CA ALA A 92 4.14 -16.88 -3.93
C ALA A 92 4.55 -18.26 -4.46
N GLU A 93 4.90 -19.18 -3.56
CA GLU A 93 5.27 -20.57 -3.88
C GLU A 93 4.20 -21.27 -4.72
N ARG A 94 2.92 -21.23 -4.29
CA ARG A 94 1.79 -21.84 -5.02
C ARG A 94 1.59 -21.28 -6.42
N ARG A 95 2.07 -20.08 -6.70
CA ARG A 95 1.93 -19.39 -8.00
C ARG A 95 3.22 -19.39 -8.81
N GLY A 96 4.29 -20.00 -8.32
CA GLY A 96 5.60 -19.98 -8.97
C GLY A 96 6.19 -18.56 -9.08
N LEU A 97 5.87 -17.68 -8.11
CA LEU A 97 6.35 -16.31 -8.08
C LEU A 97 7.44 -16.15 -7.03
N SER A 98 8.44 -15.32 -7.32
CA SER A 98 9.51 -14.96 -6.38
C SER A 98 9.19 -13.61 -5.72
N LEU A 99 9.35 -13.55 -4.39
CA LEU A 99 9.27 -12.33 -3.58
C LEU A 99 10.42 -12.33 -2.58
N ASP A 100 11.10 -11.20 -2.46
CA ASP A 100 12.03 -10.94 -1.34
C ASP A 100 11.20 -10.49 -0.14
N ILE A 101 10.99 -11.37 0.85
CA ILE A 101 10.13 -11.09 2.00
C ILE A 101 11.00 -10.75 3.22
N VAL A 102 10.87 -9.53 3.72
CA VAL A 102 11.68 -8.94 4.77
C VAL A 102 10.81 -8.58 5.98
N ALA A 103 11.21 -9.05 7.16
CA ALA A 103 10.62 -8.62 8.42
C ALA A 103 11.22 -7.25 8.79
N ALA A 104 10.45 -6.19 8.70
CA ALA A 104 10.91 -4.85 9.03
C ALA A 104 9.78 -4.00 9.60
N ASP A 105 10.10 -3.26 10.66
CA ASP A 105 9.28 -2.15 11.12
C ASP A 105 9.71 -0.90 10.35
N LEU A 106 8.90 -0.50 9.37
CA LEU A 106 9.20 0.62 8.49
C LEU A 106 9.07 1.99 9.18
N THR A 107 8.56 2.04 10.41
CA THR A 107 8.56 3.26 11.23
C THR A 107 9.88 3.48 11.94
N ALA A 108 10.63 2.40 12.21
CA ALA A 108 11.90 2.39 12.91
C ALA A 108 13.11 2.14 11.98
N HIS A 109 12.92 1.45 10.84
CA HIS A 109 13.98 1.08 9.94
C HIS A 109 13.98 1.93 8.66
N ALA A 110 15.16 2.33 8.21
CA ALA A 110 15.30 3.06 6.97
C ALA A 110 14.99 2.13 5.77
N ALA A 111 13.93 2.46 5.02
CA ALA A 111 13.56 1.69 3.82
C ALA A 111 14.68 1.66 2.76
N ALA A 112 15.61 2.62 2.81
CA ALA A 112 16.78 2.66 1.94
C ALA A 112 17.80 1.55 2.20
N GLU A 113 17.73 0.90 3.35
CA GLU A 113 18.60 -0.23 3.72
C GLU A 113 18.02 -1.59 3.33
N LEU A 114 16.76 -1.62 2.89
CA LEU A 114 16.11 -2.86 2.47
C LEU A 114 16.73 -3.43 1.19
N PRO A 115 16.79 -4.77 1.06
CA PRO A 115 17.21 -5.43 -0.17
C PRO A 115 16.43 -4.92 -1.37
N GLY A 116 17.12 -4.56 -2.43
CA GLY A 116 16.52 -4.04 -3.67
C GLY A 116 16.45 -2.51 -3.75
N ALA A 117 16.78 -1.77 -2.70
CA ALA A 117 16.87 -0.31 -2.76
C ALA A 117 18.07 0.14 -3.66
N PRO A 118 18.00 1.32 -4.30
CA PRO A 118 16.82 2.19 -4.38
C PRO A 118 15.73 1.60 -5.29
N PHE A 119 14.45 1.86 -4.94
CA PHE A 119 13.29 1.29 -5.62
C PHE A 119 12.79 2.21 -6.74
N ASP A 120 12.38 1.62 -7.85
CA ASP A 120 11.77 2.33 -8.97
C ASP A 120 10.33 2.78 -8.63
N ALA A 121 9.64 2.00 -7.79
CA ALA A 121 8.35 2.37 -7.19
C ALA A 121 8.17 1.78 -5.79
N ILE A 122 7.31 2.41 -4.99
CA ILE A 122 6.92 1.92 -3.67
C ILE A 122 5.39 1.90 -3.60
N THR A 123 4.80 0.83 -3.09
CA THR A 123 3.37 0.76 -2.77
C THR A 123 3.17 0.75 -1.26
N VAL A 124 2.18 1.52 -0.77
CA VAL A 124 1.69 1.49 0.61
C VAL A 124 0.19 1.25 0.54
N SER A 125 -0.26 0.05 0.90
CA SER A 125 -1.66 -0.32 0.75
C SER A 125 -2.28 -0.69 2.09
N PHE A 126 -3.17 0.18 2.59
CA PHE A 126 -3.92 0.01 3.84
C PHE A 126 -3.04 -0.10 5.10
N GLY A 127 -1.84 0.51 5.07
CA GLY A 127 -0.87 0.51 6.16
C GLY A 127 -0.69 1.88 6.82
N LEU A 128 -0.95 2.97 6.09
CA LEU A 128 -0.64 4.33 6.55
C LEU A 128 -1.40 4.72 7.83
N ARG A 129 -2.64 4.28 7.99
CA ARG A 129 -3.50 4.56 9.16
C ARG A 129 -3.04 3.91 10.47
N TYR A 130 -2.04 3.03 10.42
CA TYR A 130 -1.45 2.41 11.62
C TYR A 130 -0.17 3.08 12.09
N VAL A 131 0.20 4.19 11.49
CA VAL A 131 1.45 4.92 11.74
C VAL A 131 1.16 6.23 12.43
N ASP A 132 1.87 6.52 13.52
CA ASP A 132 1.67 7.75 14.30
C ASP A 132 2.16 9.00 13.55
N ASP A 133 3.26 8.88 12.76
CA ASP A 133 3.76 9.93 11.87
C ASP A 133 3.74 9.48 10.40
N PRO A 134 2.58 9.59 9.71
CA PRO A 134 2.47 9.24 8.30
C PRO A 134 3.39 10.04 7.38
N ALA A 135 3.64 11.31 7.70
CA ALA A 135 4.51 12.18 6.90
C ALA A 135 5.98 11.78 7.04
N GLY A 136 6.43 11.45 8.25
CA GLY A 136 7.77 10.93 8.52
C GLY A 136 8.02 9.60 7.81
N LEU A 137 7.08 8.66 7.91
CA LEU A 137 7.14 7.40 7.16
C LEU A 137 7.28 7.65 5.66
N LEU A 138 6.39 8.45 5.07
CA LEU A 138 6.40 8.73 3.63
C LEU A 138 7.69 9.43 3.19
N ARG A 139 8.29 10.25 4.05
CA ARG A 139 9.61 10.88 3.81
C ARG A 139 10.71 9.82 3.78
N GLY A 140 10.74 8.89 4.73
CA GLY A 140 11.68 7.76 4.78
C GLY A 140 11.54 6.85 3.56
N LEU A 141 10.32 6.52 3.16
CA LEU A 141 10.04 5.76 1.93
C LEU A 141 10.48 6.54 0.69
N GLY A 142 10.24 7.86 0.64
CA GLY A 142 10.67 8.74 -0.43
C GLY A 142 12.19 8.76 -0.60
N ALA A 143 12.96 8.68 0.49
CA ALA A 143 14.42 8.57 0.44
C ALA A 143 14.91 7.26 -0.19
N ALA A 144 14.12 6.18 -0.09
CA ALA A 144 14.41 4.88 -0.68
C ALA A 144 14.04 4.79 -2.18
N LEU A 145 13.35 5.79 -2.75
CA LEU A 145 13.03 5.84 -4.16
C LEU A 145 14.28 6.16 -5.00
N ALA A 146 14.38 5.52 -6.15
CA ALA A 146 15.29 5.93 -7.19
C ALA A 146 14.93 7.36 -7.69
N PRO A 147 15.86 8.07 -8.36
CA PRO A 147 15.54 9.34 -9.01
C PRO A 147 14.32 9.18 -9.93
N GLN A 148 13.34 10.08 -9.81
CA GLN A 148 12.04 10.02 -10.50
C GLN A 148 11.15 8.81 -10.15
N GLY A 149 11.50 8.01 -9.16
CA GLY A 149 10.64 6.95 -8.63
C GLY A 149 9.36 7.53 -8.02
N GLU A 150 8.32 6.70 -7.98
CA GLU A 150 7.00 7.10 -7.46
C GLU A 150 6.56 6.23 -6.29
N ILE A 151 5.80 6.83 -5.40
CA ILE A 151 5.09 6.13 -4.34
C ILE A 151 3.60 6.12 -4.66
N VAL A 152 2.98 4.95 -4.49
CA VAL A 152 1.54 4.75 -4.66
C VAL A 152 0.94 4.41 -3.31
N VAL A 153 0.17 5.32 -2.75
CA VAL A 153 -0.58 5.12 -1.51
C VAL A 153 -2.00 4.72 -1.86
N LEU A 154 -2.50 3.64 -1.27
CA LEU A 154 -3.89 3.19 -1.34
C LEU A 154 -4.41 3.05 0.09
N GLU A 155 -5.38 3.87 0.51
CA GLU A 155 -5.79 3.88 1.90
C GLU A 155 -7.30 4.09 2.08
N ALA A 156 -7.85 3.51 3.15
CA ALA A 156 -9.20 3.77 3.60
C ALA A 156 -9.26 5.13 4.28
N VAL A 157 -10.25 5.93 3.92
CA VAL A 157 -10.37 7.32 4.36
C VAL A 157 -11.82 7.66 4.72
N VAL A 158 -12.00 8.74 5.47
CA VAL A 158 -13.33 9.28 5.73
C VAL A 158 -13.85 9.93 4.42
N PRO A 159 -14.97 9.44 3.85
CA PRO A 159 -15.52 10.02 2.64
C PRO A 159 -16.12 11.41 2.91
N CYS A 160 -16.00 12.30 1.95
CA CYS A 160 -16.58 13.64 2.04
C CYS A 160 -17.33 13.99 0.76
N GLY A 161 -18.42 14.77 0.91
CA GLY A 161 -19.20 15.36 -0.17
C GLY A 161 -20.29 14.45 -0.77
N GLY A 162 -21.50 14.98 -0.83
CA GLY A 162 -22.64 14.41 -1.54
C GLY A 162 -23.26 13.14 -0.94
N VAL A 163 -24.40 12.76 -1.48
CA VAL A 163 -25.22 11.62 -0.99
C VAL A 163 -24.49 10.29 -1.15
N VAL A 164 -23.77 10.08 -2.26
CA VAL A 164 -23.04 8.83 -2.50
C VAL A 164 -21.97 8.62 -1.46
N ALA A 165 -21.22 9.66 -1.09
CA ALA A 165 -20.20 9.60 -0.05
C ALA A 165 -20.82 9.32 1.33
N ALA A 166 -21.97 9.94 1.64
CA ALA A 166 -22.69 9.71 2.88
C ALA A 166 -23.16 8.24 3.00
N LEU A 167 -23.75 7.69 1.95
CA LEU A 167 -24.19 6.29 1.92
C LEU A 167 -23.02 5.31 2.01
N ALA A 168 -21.94 5.57 1.28
CA ALA A 168 -20.73 4.76 1.32
C ALA A 168 -20.07 4.82 2.72
N GLY A 169 -20.04 5.99 3.35
CA GLY A 169 -19.58 6.16 4.72
C GLY A 169 -20.44 5.42 5.73
N ALA A 170 -21.77 5.53 5.63
CA ALA A 170 -22.70 4.79 6.49
C ALA A 170 -22.49 3.27 6.37
N TYR A 171 -22.35 2.75 5.16
CA TYR A 171 -22.01 1.35 4.95
C TYR A 171 -20.67 1.00 5.60
N PHE A 172 -19.62 1.75 5.33
CA PHE A 172 -18.26 1.46 5.78
C PHE A 172 -18.11 1.54 7.31
N PHE A 173 -18.72 2.55 7.95
CA PHE A 173 -18.57 2.76 9.39
C PHE A 173 -19.61 2.04 10.24
N GLU A 174 -20.78 1.68 9.68
CA GLU A 174 -21.87 1.08 10.45
C GLU A 174 -22.14 -0.38 10.06
N VAL A 175 -22.20 -0.70 8.78
CA VAL A 175 -22.59 -2.04 8.30
C VAL A 175 -21.39 -2.97 8.20
N ALA A 176 -20.34 -2.55 7.51
CA ALA A 176 -19.15 -3.38 7.26
C ALA A 176 -18.50 -3.92 8.54
N PRO A 177 -18.35 -3.16 9.65
CA PRO A 177 -17.81 -3.68 10.90
C PRO A 177 -18.68 -4.76 11.52
N ARG A 178 -20.02 -4.61 11.48
CA ARG A 178 -20.96 -5.61 12.02
C ARG A 178 -20.91 -6.92 11.24
N VAL A 179 -20.88 -6.81 9.90
CA VAL A 179 -20.72 -7.98 9.02
C VAL A 179 -19.36 -8.64 9.26
N GLY A 180 -18.30 -7.86 9.33
CA GLY A 180 -16.95 -8.35 9.61
C GLY A 180 -16.84 -9.05 10.96
N ALA A 181 -17.43 -8.48 12.01
CA ALA A 181 -17.48 -9.08 13.35
C ALA A 181 -18.23 -10.42 13.34
N LEU A 182 -19.36 -10.49 12.64
CA LEU A 182 -20.15 -11.71 12.51
C LEU A 182 -19.37 -12.82 11.79
N LEU A 183 -18.72 -12.49 10.68
CA LEU A 183 -17.98 -13.44 9.86
C LEU A 183 -16.66 -13.91 10.49
N ALA A 184 -15.97 -13.03 11.21
CA ALA A 184 -14.66 -13.32 11.81
C ALA A 184 -14.75 -13.77 13.28
N GLY A 185 -15.90 -13.61 13.93
CA GLY A 185 -16.05 -13.84 15.36
C GLY A 185 -15.22 -12.88 16.25
N ARG A 186 -14.81 -11.72 15.71
CA ARG A 186 -13.88 -10.77 16.36
C ARG A 186 -14.26 -9.32 16.07
N GLY A 187 -15.14 -8.77 16.89
CA GLY A 187 -15.58 -7.38 16.76
C GLY A 187 -14.48 -6.34 16.95
N GLU A 188 -13.48 -6.62 17.78
CA GLU A 188 -12.37 -5.70 18.11
C GLU A 188 -11.55 -5.27 16.89
N LEU A 189 -11.29 -6.19 15.96
CA LEU A 189 -10.54 -5.89 14.73
C LEU A 189 -11.22 -4.84 13.85
N TYR A 190 -12.54 -4.89 13.77
CA TYR A 190 -13.33 -3.99 12.93
C TYR A 190 -13.63 -2.67 13.62
N ALA A 191 -13.73 -2.66 14.97
CA ALA A 191 -13.77 -1.42 15.74
C ALA A 191 -12.46 -0.64 15.57
N GLN A 192 -11.31 -1.31 15.61
CA GLN A 192 -10.01 -0.68 15.36
C GLN A 192 -9.90 -0.17 13.91
N LEU A 193 -10.46 -0.88 12.93
CA LEU A 193 -10.46 -0.41 11.53
C LEU A 193 -11.11 0.97 11.42
N THR A 194 -12.30 1.14 11.98
CA THR A 194 -13.04 2.41 11.87
C THR A 194 -12.37 3.54 12.66
N SER A 195 -11.80 3.25 13.83
CA SER A 195 -11.10 4.26 14.65
C SER A 195 -9.82 4.75 13.96
N THR A 196 -9.01 3.86 13.40
CA THR A 196 -7.77 4.23 12.68
C THR A 196 -8.05 5.01 11.41
N VAL A 197 -9.13 4.67 10.67
CA VAL A 197 -9.55 5.44 9.49
C VAL A 197 -10.00 6.85 9.88
N ARG A 198 -10.77 7.00 10.98
CA ARG A 198 -11.16 8.32 11.48
C ARG A 198 -9.97 9.14 11.94
N ALA A 199 -8.98 8.52 12.59
CA ALA A 199 -7.77 9.20 13.03
C ALA A 199 -6.91 9.70 11.86
N LEU A 200 -6.81 8.91 10.77
CA LEU A 200 -6.10 9.33 9.55
C LEU A 200 -6.83 10.46 8.81
N GLY A 201 -8.16 10.48 8.87
CA GLY A 201 -8.98 11.50 8.22
C GLY A 201 -9.42 11.17 6.80
N GLY A 202 -9.59 12.20 5.98
CA GLY A 202 -10.08 12.12 4.60
C GLY A 202 -8.95 12.01 3.56
N ALA A 203 -9.34 11.99 2.31
CA ALA A 203 -8.39 11.96 1.18
C ALA A 203 -7.50 13.21 1.12
N GLY A 204 -7.99 14.35 1.60
CA GLY A 204 -7.23 15.59 1.74
C GLY A 204 -6.10 15.47 2.75
N ASP A 205 -6.33 14.77 3.86
CA ASP A 205 -5.33 14.58 4.91
C ASP A 205 -4.22 13.64 4.43
N VAL A 206 -4.54 12.56 3.70
CA VAL A 206 -3.54 11.72 3.04
C VAL A 206 -2.67 12.54 2.09
N LEU A 207 -3.29 13.43 1.32
CA LEU A 207 -2.59 14.31 0.39
C LEU A 207 -1.70 15.33 1.14
N ALA A 208 -2.16 15.84 2.30
CA ALA A 208 -1.38 16.71 3.16
C ALA A 208 -0.14 16.01 3.72
N HIS A 209 -0.25 14.75 4.18
CA HIS A 209 0.89 13.94 4.61
C HIS A 209 1.90 13.71 3.48
N VAL A 210 1.43 13.43 2.26
CA VAL A 210 2.30 13.28 1.08
C VAL A 210 3.10 14.56 0.81
N ARG A 211 2.47 15.74 0.88
CA ARG A 211 3.14 17.03 0.69
C ARG A 211 4.11 17.34 1.83
N ALA A 212 3.72 17.08 3.08
CA ALA A 212 4.56 17.27 4.26
C ALA A 212 5.79 16.35 4.26
N ALA A 213 5.72 15.21 3.57
CA ALA A 213 6.86 14.34 3.31
C ALA A 213 7.83 14.89 2.25
N GLY A 214 7.53 16.02 1.61
CA GLY A 214 8.31 16.58 0.51
C GLY A 214 8.10 15.88 -0.83
N LEU A 215 7.09 15.05 -0.96
CA LEU A 215 6.73 14.38 -2.19
C LEU A 215 5.78 15.24 -3.04
N LEU A 216 5.84 15.09 -4.35
CA LEU A 216 5.02 15.84 -5.30
C LEU A 216 3.83 14.97 -5.75
N PRO A 217 2.60 15.26 -5.30
CA PRO A 217 1.42 14.55 -5.78
C PRO A 217 1.24 14.70 -7.29
N GLN A 218 0.98 13.57 -7.98
CA GLN A 218 0.78 13.50 -9.42
C GLN A 218 -0.66 13.14 -9.77
N GLU A 219 -1.27 12.25 -8.98
CA GLU A 219 -2.63 11.77 -9.20
C GLU A 219 -3.32 11.53 -7.85
N GLN A 220 -4.59 11.88 -7.76
CA GLN A 220 -5.48 11.44 -6.69
C GLN A 220 -6.71 10.79 -7.29
N ARG A 221 -7.11 9.63 -6.77
CA ARG A 221 -8.30 8.91 -7.22
C ARG A 221 -9.10 8.41 -6.04
N LEU A 222 -10.40 8.64 -6.09
CA LEU A 222 -11.34 8.14 -5.10
C LEU A 222 -12.07 6.90 -5.63
N PHE A 223 -12.30 5.94 -4.73
CA PHE A 223 -13.01 4.70 -5.02
C PHE A 223 -14.16 4.51 -4.04
N ALA A 224 -15.16 3.71 -4.45
CA ALA A 224 -16.28 3.30 -3.60
C ALA A 224 -16.95 4.47 -2.87
N GLY A 225 -17.34 5.51 -3.59
CA GLY A 225 -17.97 6.69 -3.00
C GLY A 225 -17.06 7.54 -2.11
N GLY A 226 -15.72 7.38 -2.23
CA GLY A 226 -14.77 8.17 -1.48
C GLY A 226 -14.24 7.52 -0.19
N VAL A 227 -14.65 6.30 0.15
CA VAL A 227 -14.13 5.56 1.33
C VAL A 227 -12.72 4.99 1.13
N VAL A 228 -12.21 5.02 -0.11
CA VAL A 228 -10.81 4.65 -0.40
C VAL A 228 -10.20 5.70 -1.29
N ALA A 229 -9.00 6.16 -0.94
CA ALA A 229 -8.19 7.08 -1.71
C ALA A 229 -6.95 6.38 -2.25
N GLY A 230 -6.66 6.61 -3.53
CA GLY A 230 -5.39 6.31 -4.16
C GLY A 230 -4.64 7.60 -4.44
N VAL A 231 -3.40 7.71 -4.02
CA VAL A 231 -2.53 8.87 -4.29
C VAL A 231 -1.24 8.36 -4.92
N VAL A 232 -0.85 8.98 -6.03
CA VAL A 232 0.46 8.78 -6.66
C VAL A 232 1.28 10.03 -6.42
N ALA A 233 2.49 9.87 -5.94
CA ALA A 233 3.40 10.98 -5.71
C ALA A 233 4.82 10.63 -6.15
N ARG A 234 5.57 11.64 -6.59
CA ARG A 234 6.92 11.52 -7.11
C ARG A 234 7.93 12.17 -6.18
N ARG A 235 9.13 11.60 -6.11
CA ARG A 235 10.27 12.25 -5.49
C ARG A 235 10.72 13.45 -6.35
N PRO A 236 10.90 14.66 -5.76
CA PRO A 236 11.47 15.81 -6.47
C PRO A 236 12.88 15.53 -6.98
N SER A 237 13.23 16.09 -8.15
CA SER A 237 14.56 15.97 -8.78
C SER A 237 15.66 16.75 -8.05
N GLY A 238 15.68 16.79 -6.75
CA GLY A 238 16.68 17.53 -5.96
C GLY A 238 16.78 17.05 -4.52
N MET A 239 15.97 16.06 -4.16
CA MET A 239 16.02 15.47 -2.82
C MET A 239 17.22 14.54 -2.72
N VAL A 240 18.34 15.04 -2.22
CA VAL A 240 19.52 14.24 -1.90
C VAL A 240 19.13 13.31 -0.75
N SER A 241 19.42 12.02 -0.87
CA SER A 241 19.38 11.08 0.24
C SER A 241 20.39 11.58 1.27
N SER A 242 19.92 12.16 2.39
CA SER A 242 20.80 12.45 3.52
C SER A 242 21.38 11.11 3.99
N PRO A 243 22.71 10.93 4.07
CA PRO A 243 23.27 9.77 4.72
C PRO A 243 22.79 9.77 6.17
N ALA A 244 22.38 8.59 6.67
CA ALA A 244 22.07 8.40 8.07
C ALA A 244 23.26 8.95 8.91
N SER A 245 22.96 9.87 9.79
CA SER A 245 23.94 10.32 10.79
C SER A 245 24.29 9.10 11.64
N THR A 246 25.54 8.70 11.58
CA THR A 246 26.17 7.68 12.43
C THR A 246 26.03 8.01 13.90
#